data_10c387dca4d1181b5456beeae1783ba0
#
_entry.id   10c387dca4d1181b5456beeae1783ba0
#
_cell.length_a   1.000
_cell.length_b   1.000
_cell.length_c   1.000
_cell.angle_alpha   90.00
_cell.angle_beta   90.00
_cell.angle_gamma   90.00
#
_symmetry.space_group_name_H-M   'P 1'
#
loop_
_entity.id
_entity.type
_entity.pdbx_description
1 polymer ?
#
loop_
_entity_poly.entity_id
_entity_poly.type
_entity_poly.pdbx_seq_one_letter_code
_entity_poly.pdbx_strand_id
1 'polypeptide(L)'
;FVSEQSKLTIQYNDNTTVIIKELSSLSISEFENSEVRKKFKGKTDKGEIIIESGSIAKASDGEMFIDVSNIQLGVRGTRLTIGVTTGGDAKVALAEDSFGNLGELSLKSEGQPDNVVNTEQVIEVNEEREISRREQTTDEKNELKNVSQTLVEVSKIDEEDLQKKLEQKLQEGKLEDANN
;
A
#
# COMPACT_ATOMS: atom_id res chain seq x y z
N PHE A 1 -5.79 4.10 -13.38
CA PHE A 1 -6.11 2.82 -14.04
C PHE A 1 -4.87 2.27 -14.71
N VAL A 2 -4.62 0.98 -14.56
CA VAL A 2 -3.50 0.24 -15.17
C VAL A 2 -4.06 -0.73 -16.22
N SER A 3 -3.50 -0.67 -17.45
CA SER A 3 -3.94 -1.49 -18.58
C SER A 3 -3.47 -2.95 -18.45
N GLU A 4 -3.90 -3.79 -19.38
CA GLU A 4 -3.46 -5.19 -19.49
C GLU A 4 -1.94 -5.29 -19.59
N GLN A 5 -1.36 -6.35 -19.06
CA GLN A 5 0.08 -6.65 -19.07
C GLN A 5 0.97 -5.52 -18.51
N SER A 6 0.39 -4.69 -17.63
CA SER A 6 1.08 -3.55 -17.03
C SER A 6 1.01 -3.60 -15.50
N LYS A 7 2.00 -3.00 -14.88
CA LYS A 7 2.08 -2.80 -13.42
C LYS A 7 2.59 -1.39 -13.16
N LEU A 8 1.99 -0.70 -12.20
CA LEU A 8 2.43 0.62 -11.76
C LEU A 8 2.84 0.54 -10.29
N THR A 9 4.03 1.01 -9.98
CA THR A 9 4.50 1.19 -8.60
C THR A 9 4.61 2.68 -8.32
N ILE A 10 4.02 3.13 -7.22
CA ILE A 10 4.05 4.52 -6.74
C ILE A 10 4.64 4.50 -5.34
N GLN A 11 5.67 5.29 -5.11
CA GLN A 11 6.22 5.55 -3.79
C GLN A 11 5.89 6.99 -3.39
N TYR A 12 5.32 7.15 -2.21
CA TYR A 12 4.98 8.45 -1.61
C TYR A 12 6.10 8.93 -0.68
N ASN A 13 6.13 10.23 -0.39
CA ASN A 13 7.17 10.83 0.46
C ASN A 13 7.06 10.45 1.95
N ASP A 14 6.00 9.74 2.35
CA ASP A 14 5.87 9.10 3.67
C ASP A 14 6.39 7.65 3.69
N ASN A 15 7.00 7.19 2.58
CA ASN A 15 7.41 5.82 2.28
C ASN A 15 6.24 4.83 2.13
N THR A 16 5.01 5.28 1.98
CA THR A 16 3.94 4.40 1.50
C THR A 16 4.26 3.96 0.08
N THR A 17 4.26 2.67 -0.17
CA THR A 17 4.44 2.11 -1.51
C THR A 17 3.17 1.40 -1.95
N VAL A 18 2.71 1.74 -3.15
CA VAL A 18 1.52 1.15 -3.76
C VAL A 18 1.88 0.49 -5.08
N ILE A 19 1.56 -0.78 -5.22
CA ILE A 19 1.65 -1.53 -6.47
C ILE A 19 0.23 -1.74 -6.98
N ILE A 20 -0.02 -1.28 -8.20
CA ILE A 20 -1.30 -1.44 -8.89
C ILE A 20 -1.06 -2.45 -10.01
N LYS A 21 -1.70 -3.64 -9.92
CA LYS A 21 -1.60 -4.68 -10.94
C LYS A 21 -2.42 -4.31 -12.18
N GLU A 22 -2.31 -5.12 -13.22
CA GLU A 22 -3.07 -4.94 -14.46
C GLU A 22 -4.58 -4.88 -14.21
N LEU A 23 -5.31 -4.20 -15.06
CA LEU A 23 -6.76 -4.03 -15.04
C LEU A 23 -7.32 -3.46 -13.72
N SER A 24 -6.46 -2.89 -12.90
CA SER A 24 -6.79 -2.36 -11.58
C SER A 24 -6.92 -0.84 -11.59
N SER A 25 -7.67 -0.32 -10.63
CA SER A 25 -7.84 1.11 -10.44
C SER A 25 -7.62 1.50 -8.98
N LEU A 26 -6.92 2.61 -8.79
CA LEU A 26 -6.79 3.27 -7.48
C LEU A 26 -6.99 4.77 -7.69
N SER A 27 -7.83 5.38 -6.89
CA SER A 27 -7.95 6.83 -6.78
C SER A 27 -7.48 7.29 -5.41
N ILE A 28 -6.71 8.36 -5.36
CA ILE A 28 -6.28 9.01 -4.11
C ILE A 28 -7.03 10.31 -3.99
N SER A 29 -7.83 10.43 -2.94
CA SER A 29 -8.63 11.63 -2.66
C SER A 29 -7.94 12.61 -1.71
N GLU A 30 -7.12 12.09 -0.80
CA GLU A 30 -6.35 12.90 0.15
C GLU A 30 -4.96 12.28 0.34
N PHE A 31 -3.93 13.13 0.27
CA PHE A 31 -2.58 12.81 0.69
C PHE A 31 -1.95 14.05 1.31
N GLU A 32 -1.66 14.00 2.58
CA GLU A 32 -0.99 15.06 3.32
C GLU A 32 0.00 14.44 4.31
N ASN A 33 1.26 14.81 4.19
CA ASN A 33 2.32 14.39 5.09
C ASN A 33 3.08 15.62 5.57
N SER A 34 2.46 16.36 6.49
CA SER A 34 3.00 17.56 7.10
C SER A 34 3.19 17.38 8.62
N GLU A 35 3.83 18.34 9.27
CA GLU A 35 3.96 18.34 10.74
C GLU A 35 2.61 18.49 11.45
N VAL A 36 1.63 19.13 10.77
CA VAL A 36 0.32 19.45 11.34
C VAL A 36 -0.71 18.37 11.03
N ARG A 37 -0.56 17.70 9.88
CA ARG A 37 -1.56 16.73 9.43
C ARG A 37 -0.91 15.60 8.64
N LYS A 38 -1.27 14.39 9.00
CA LYS A 38 -0.82 13.16 8.35
C LYS A 38 -2.04 12.35 7.91
N LYS A 39 -2.33 12.37 6.61
CA LYS A 39 -3.52 11.72 6.09
C LYS A 39 -3.29 11.10 4.71
N PHE A 40 -3.77 9.88 4.56
CA PHE A 40 -3.86 9.18 3.29
C PHE A 40 -5.27 8.62 3.13
N LYS A 41 -5.94 8.96 2.03
CA LYS A 41 -7.22 8.37 1.70
C LYS A 41 -7.26 7.94 0.24
N GLY A 42 -7.47 6.63 0.03
CA GLY A 42 -7.58 6.02 -1.29
C GLY A 42 -8.89 5.26 -1.47
N LYS A 43 -9.18 4.90 -2.72
CA LYS A 43 -10.32 4.07 -3.09
C LYS A 43 -9.95 3.13 -4.22
N THR A 44 -10.31 1.87 -4.10
CA THR A 44 -10.22 0.87 -5.17
C THR A 44 -11.58 0.21 -5.40
N ASP A 45 -12.00 0.16 -6.67
CA ASP A 45 -13.28 -0.41 -7.08
C ASP A 45 -13.12 -1.68 -7.90
N LYS A 46 -11.91 -1.98 -8.39
CA LYS A 46 -11.64 -3.19 -9.16
C LYS A 46 -10.16 -3.52 -9.27
N GLY A 47 -9.87 -4.81 -9.50
CA GLY A 47 -8.55 -5.34 -9.73
C GLY A 47 -7.81 -5.61 -8.43
N GLU A 48 -6.48 -5.66 -8.49
CA GLU A 48 -5.64 -6.00 -7.36
C GLU A 48 -4.59 -4.92 -7.11
N ILE A 49 -4.52 -4.46 -5.88
CA ILE A 49 -3.50 -3.53 -5.40
C ILE A 49 -2.80 -4.09 -4.17
N ILE A 50 -1.54 -3.72 -4.02
CA ILE A 50 -0.73 -4.05 -2.86
C ILE A 50 -0.25 -2.74 -2.27
N ILE A 51 -0.41 -2.59 -0.96
CA ILE A 51 -0.01 -1.38 -0.24
C ILE A 51 0.92 -1.79 0.90
N GLU A 52 2.11 -1.23 0.91
CA GLU A 52 2.95 -1.18 2.10
C GLU A 52 2.83 0.19 2.72
N SER A 53 2.33 0.25 3.95
CA SER A 53 2.06 1.52 4.62
C SER A 53 3.34 2.18 5.12
N GLY A 54 3.42 3.49 4.91
CA GLY A 54 4.53 4.34 5.34
C GLY A 54 4.34 4.95 6.73
N SER A 55 4.97 6.10 6.94
CA SER A 55 4.99 6.78 8.24
C SER A 55 3.64 7.36 8.65
N ILE A 56 2.75 7.71 7.71
CA ILE A 56 1.40 8.18 8.01
C ILE A 56 0.63 7.13 8.82
N ALA A 57 0.60 5.88 8.35
CA ALA A 57 -0.13 4.82 9.04
C ALA A 57 0.49 4.41 10.38
N LYS A 58 1.77 4.71 10.60
CA LYS A 58 2.52 4.37 11.82
C LYS A 58 2.49 5.50 12.86
N ALA A 59 2.15 6.71 12.46
CA ALA A 59 2.07 7.85 13.36
C ALA A 59 0.84 7.75 14.29
N SER A 60 0.99 8.20 15.53
CA SER A 60 -0.10 8.19 16.51
C SER A 60 -1.28 9.09 16.10
N ASP A 61 -0.97 10.16 15.38
CA ASP A 61 -1.90 11.17 14.84
C ASP A 61 -2.21 10.97 13.34
N GLY A 62 -1.66 9.92 12.75
CA GLY A 62 -1.83 9.64 11.32
C GLY A 62 -3.14 8.90 11.02
N GLU A 63 -3.72 9.21 9.88
CA GLU A 63 -4.94 8.58 9.37
C GLU A 63 -4.67 7.99 7.99
N MET A 64 -4.76 6.68 7.87
CA MET A 64 -4.70 6.00 6.58
C MET A 64 -5.96 5.18 6.35
N PHE A 65 -6.73 5.55 5.34
CA PHE A 65 -7.98 4.88 4.98
C PHE A 65 -7.99 4.47 3.52
N ILE A 66 -8.48 3.26 3.27
CA ILE A 66 -8.72 2.74 1.93
C ILE A 66 -10.17 2.29 1.83
N ASP A 67 -10.94 2.94 0.98
CA ASP A 67 -12.29 2.51 0.64
C ASP A 67 -12.21 1.38 -0.38
N VAL A 68 -12.80 0.24 -0.07
CA VAL A 68 -12.77 -0.97 -0.90
C VAL A 68 -14.20 -1.43 -1.10
N SER A 69 -14.70 -1.38 -2.34
CA SER A 69 -16.10 -1.69 -2.60
C SER A 69 -17.03 -0.90 -1.66
N ASN A 70 -17.61 -1.56 -0.67
CA ASN A 70 -18.58 -0.99 0.26
C ASN A 70 -18.09 -0.96 1.73
N ILE A 71 -16.81 -1.17 1.96
CA ILE A 71 -16.17 -1.10 3.28
C ILE A 71 -15.03 -0.07 3.29
N GLN A 72 -14.73 0.46 4.45
CA GLN A 72 -13.55 1.27 4.68
C GLN A 72 -12.55 0.53 5.56
N LEU A 73 -11.31 0.49 5.09
CA LEU A 73 -10.18 -0.06 5.82
C LEU A 73 -9.40 1.07 6.48
N GLY A 74 -9.23 1.02 7.80
CA GLY A 74 -8.27 1.84 8.52
C GLY A 74 -6.98 1.06 8.71
N VAL A 75 -5.86 1.58 8.20
CA VAL A 75 -4.56 0.88 8.14
C VAL A 75 -3.61 1.42 9.20
N ARG A 76 -3.01 0.52 9.97
CA ARG A 76 -2.04 0.82 11.02
C ARG A 76 -0.78 -0.04 10.86
N GLY A 77 0.19 0.46 10.07
CA GLY A 77 1.53 -0.11 9.99
C GLY A 77 1.62 -1.54 9.47
N THR A 78 1.03 -1.84 8.32
CA THR A 78 1.00 -3.20 7.75
C THR A 78 1.20 -3.18 6.25
N ARG A 79 1.45 -4.34 5.68
CA ARG A 79 1.29 -4.62 4.25
C ARG A 79 -0.07 -5.28 4.02
N LEU A 80 -0.76 -4.85 2.98
CA LEU A 80 -2.04 -5.44 2.60
C LEU A 80 -2.12 -5.65 1.09
N THR A 81 -2.76 -6.73 0.70
CA THR A 81 -3.21 -6.99 -0.66
C THR A 81 -4.72 -6.86 -0.70
N ILE A 82 -5.24 -6.10 -1.64
CA ILE A 82 -6.66 -5.87 -1.85
C ILE A 82 -7.01 -6.32 -3.26
N GLY A 83 -7.90 -7.30 -3.37
CA GLY A 83 -8.49 -7.73 -4.63
C GLY A 83 -9.97 -7.38 -4.66
N VAL A 84 -10.45 -6.79 -5.77
CA VAL A 84 -11.86 -6.48 -5.99
C VAL A 84 -12.30 -7.03 -7.33
N THR A 85 -13.32 -7.85 -7.33
CA THR A 85 -13.92 -8.42 -8.56
C THR A 85 -14.82 -7.41 -9.26
N THR A 86 -15.16 -7.67 -10.50
CA THR A 86 -16.15 -6.85 -11.23
C THR A 86 -17.56 -6.90 -10.64
N GLY A 87 -17.88 -7.93 -9.85
CA GLY A 87 -19.13 -8.06 -9.11
C GLY A 87 -19.15 -7.26 -7.80
N GLY A 88 -18.01 -6.72 -7.36
CA GLY A 88 -17.91 -5.96 -6.11
C GLY A 88 -17.48 -6.79 -4.91
N ASP A 89 -17.26 -8.10 -5.06
CA ASP A 89 -16.66 -8.89 -4.01
C ASP A 89 -15.23 -8.41 -3.74
N ALA A 90 -14.87 -8.30 -2.47
CA ALA A 90 -13.56 -7.87 -2.06
C ALA A 90 -12.85 -8.91 -1.20
N LYS A 91 -11.55 -9.03 -1.41
CA LYS A 91 -10.65 -9.87 -0.63
C LYS A 91 -9.49 -9.03 -0.12
N VAL A 92 -9.26 -9.04 1.17
CA VAL A 92 -8.17 -8.31 1.81
C VAL A 92 -7.32 -9.27 2.63
N ALA A 93 -6.04 -9.35 2.30
CA ALA A 93 -5.07 -10.16 3.04
C ALA A 93 -4.01 -9.25 3.67
N LEU A 94 -3.63 -9.53 4.92
CA LEU A 94 -2.64 -8.78 5.66
C LEU A 94 -1.34 -9.59 5.80
N ALA A 95 -0.22 -8.87 5.74
CA ALA A 95 1.10 -9.43 6.00
C ALA A 95 1.95 -8.48 6.86
N GLU A 96 3.03 -9.00 7.38
CA GLU A 96 4.09 -8.19 7.98
C GLU A 96 4.62 -7.17 6.96
N ASP A 97 4.99 -6.00 7.42
CA ASP A 97 5.69 -5.02 6.58
C ASP A 97 7.12 -5.51 6.22
N SER A 98 7.84 -4.76 5.39
CA SER A 98 9.22 -5.11 4.99
C SER A 98 10.22 -5.23 6.15
N PHE A 99 9.86 -4.76 7.33
CA PHE A 99 10.67 -4.81 8.55
C PHE A 99 10.23 -5.91 9.52
N GLY A 100 9.23 -6.72 9.15
CA GLY A 100 8.67 -7.78 9.99
C GLY A 100 7.73 -7.27 11.09
N ASN A 101 7.22 -6.04 10.96
CA ASN A 101 6.25 -5.51 11.92
C ASN A 101 4.85 -6.00 11.58
N LEU A 102 4.14 -6.43 12.60
CA LEU A 102 2.73 -6.74 12.56
C LEU A 102 1.93 -5.44 12.73
N GLY A 103 1.07 -5.14 11.78
CA GLY A 103 0.17 -3.99 11.86
C GLY A 103 -1.26 -4.42 12.18
N GLU A 104 -2.12 -3.44 12.29
CA GLU A 104 -3.55 -3.62 12.51
C GLU A 104 -4.35 -3.09 11.33
N LEU A 105 -5.45 -3.75 11.03
CA LEU A 105 -6.46 -3.30 10.09
C LEU A 105 -7.78 -3.17 10.83
N SER A 106 -8.38 -1.99 10.79
CA SER A 106 -9.75 -1.80 11.26
C SER A 106 -10.71 -1.78 10.07
N LEU A 107 -11.82 -2.49 10.21
CA LEU A 107 -12.90 -2.52 9.23
C LEU A 107 -14.05 -1.67 9.71
N LYS A 108 -14.45 -0.71 8.90
CA LYS A 108 -15.68 0.05 9.08
C LYS A 108 -16.66 -0.31 7.98
N SER A 109 -17.81 -0.83 8.37
CA SER A 109 -18.97 -1.05 7.51
C SER A 109 -20.17 -0.36 8.12
N GLU A 110 -21.02 0.22 7.29
CA GLU A 110 -22.21 0.94 7.74
C GLU A 110 -23.11 0.04 8.58
N GLY A 111 -23.40 0.42 9.83
CA GLY A 111 -24.24 -0.33 10.75
C GLY A 111 -23.56 -1.50 11.50
N GLN A 112 -22.26 -1.70 11.32
CA GLN A 112 -21.48 -2.71 12.04
C GLN A 112 -20.47 -2.07 12.99
N PRO A 113 -20.15 -2.68 14.15
CA PRO A 113 -19.09 -2.20 15.02
C PRO A 113 -17.74 -2.30 14.32
N ASP A 114 -16.82 -1.40 14.65
CA ASP A 114 -15.44 -1.45 14.16
C ASP A 114 -14.80 -2.80 14.51
N ASN A 115 -14.30 -3.48 13.50
CA ASN A 115 -13.68 -4.80 13.64
C ASN A 115 -12.17 -4.69 13.39
N VAL A 116 -11.37 -5.11 14.35
CA VAL A 116 -9.91 -5.23 14.19
C VAL A 116 -9.56 -6.58 13.60
N VAL A 117 -8.65 -6.58 12.64
CA VAL A 117 -8.13 -7.78 11.97
C VAL A 117 -6.63 -7.83 12.15
N ASN A 118 -6.14 -8.99 12.51
CA ASN A 118 -4.73 -9.24 12.72
C ASN A 118 -4.08 -9.83 11.44
N THR A 119 -2.76 -9.81 11.41
CA THR A 119 -1.96 -10.50 10.39
C THR A 119 -2.30 -11.98 10.28
N GLU A 120 -2.02 -12.55 9.11
CA GLU A 120 -2.34 -13.93 8.73
C GLU A 120 -3.82 -14.24 8.47
N GLN A 121 -4.69 -13.24 8.56
CA GLN A 121 -6.11 -13.40 8.22
C GLN A 121 -6.41 -12.85 6.82
N VAL A 122 -7.38 -13.47 6.18
CA VAL A 122 -8.04 -12.98 4.97
C VAL A 122 -9.45 -12.56 5.34
N ILE A 123 -9.82 -11.39 4.88
CA ILE A 123 -11.19 -10.88 4.93
C ILE A 123 -11.78 -11.02 3.54
N GLU A 124 -12.95 -11.57 3.46
CA GLU A 124 -13.74 -11.63 2.24
C GLU A 124 -15.06 -10.91 2.48
N VAL A 125 -15.43 -10.04 1.55
CA VAL A 125 -16.66 -9.26 1.59
C VAL A 125 -17.40 -9.54 0.29
N ASN A 126 -18.64 -10.02 0.38
CA ASN A 126 -19.47 -10.29 -0.79
C ASN A 126 -20.33 -9.06 -1.19
N GLU A 127 -21.04 -9.16 -2.31
CA GLU A 127 -21.93 -8.12 -2.82
C GLU A 127 -23.01 -7.71 -1.81
N GLU A 128 -23.47 -8.65 -0.96
CA GLU A 128 -24.46 -8.40 0.08
C GLU A 128 -23.88 -7.75 1.34
N ARG A 129 -22.59 -7.37 1.33
CA ARG A 129 -21.84 -6.79 2.46
C ARG A 129 -21.60 -7.75 3.63
N GLU A 130 -21.74 -9.03 3.41
CA GLU A 130 -21.37 -10.01 4.41
C GLU A 130 -19.86 -10.13 4.50
N ILE A 131 -19.34 -10.05 5.71
CA ILE A 131 -17.91 -10.12 6.00
C ILE A 131 -17.61 -11.49 6.58
N SER A 132 -16.77 -12.25 5.90
CA SER A 132 -16.21 -13.50 6.39
C SER A 132 -14.71 -13.36 6.67
N ARG A 133 -14.19 -14.21 7.54
CA ARG A 133 -12.78 -14.25 7.91
C ARG A 133 -12.29 -15.67 7.92
N ARG A 134 -11.09 -15.85 7.42
CA ARG A 134 -10.39 -17.13 7.49
C ARG A 134 -8.89 -16.90 7.62
N GLU A 135 -8.16 -17.93 7.99
CA GLU A 135 -6.71 -17.91 7.91
C GLU A 135 -6.23 -17.94 6.45
N GLN A 136 -5.05 -17.36 6.23
CA GLN A 136 -4.37 -17.43 4.94
C GLN A 136 -3.95 -18.86 4.62
N THR A 137 -4.13 -19.25 3.37
CA THR A 137 -3.54 -20.48 2.86
C THR A 137 -2.02 -20.36 2.71
N THR A 138 -1.33 -21.49 2.56
CA THR A 138 0.12 -21.50 2.32
C THR A 138 0.49 -20.73 1.05
N ASP A 139 -0.32 -20.83 0.00
CA ASP A 139 -0.07 -20.15 -1.28
C ASP A 139 -0.23 -18.63 -1.13
N GLU A 140 -1.25 -18.16 -0.42
CA GLU A 140 -1.44 -16.74 -0.11
C GLU A 140 -0.28 -16.17 0.72
N LYS A 141 0.20 -16.91 1.71
CA LYS A 141 1.39 -16.51 2.50
C LYS A 141 2.65 -16.43 1.63
N ASN A 142 2.83 -17.36 0.71
CA ASN A 142 3.95 -17.35 -0.22
C ASN A 142 3.88 -16.19 -1.22
N GLU A 143 2.70 -15.89 -1.74
CA GLU A 143 2.48 -14.75 -2.63
C GLU A 143 2.83 -13.43 -1.94
N LEU A 144 2.36 -13.22 -0.71
CA LEU A 144 2.66 -12.04 0.09
C LEU A 144 4.16 -11.90 0.42
N LYS A 145 4.87 -13.03 0.63
CA LYS A 145 6.33 -13.03 0.80
C LYS A 145 7.07 -12.65 -0.48
N ASN A 146 6.63 -13.13 -1.63
CA ASN A 146 7.23 -12.78 -2.92
C ASN A 146 7.07 -11.30 -3.25
N VAL A 147 5.93 -10.72 -2.88
CA VAL A 147 5.71 -9.27 -2.98
C VAL A 147 6.69 -8.50 -2.10
N SER A 148 7.00 -9.00 -0.90
CA SER A 148 8.00 -8.42 -0.02
C SER A 148 9.36 -8.26 -0.69
N GLN A 149 9.81 -9.30 -1.38
CA GLN A 149 11.08 -9.28 -2.10
C GLN A 149 11.06 -8.26 -3.25
N THR A 150 9.97 -8.19 -3.99
CA THR A 150 9.83 -7.21 -5.08
C THR A 150 9.85 -5.76 -4.57
N LEU A 151 9.23 -5.48 -3.43
CA LEU A 151 9.25 -4.14 -2.83
C LEU A 151 10.63 -3.73 -2.35
N VAL A 152 11.38 -4.66 -1.75
CA VAL A 152 12.78 -4.44 -1.33
C VAL A 152 13.69 -4.21 -2.55
N GLU A 153 13.48 -4.90 -3.65
CA GLU A 153 14.25 -4.68 -4.89
C GLU A 153 13.96 -3.31 -5.50
N VAL A 154 12.69 -2.89 -5.54
CA VAL A 154 12.30 -1.55 -6.04
C VAL A 154 12.94 -0.45 -5.20
N SER A 155 12.90 -0.55 -3.87
CA SER A 155 13.51 0.45 -2.99
C SER A 155 15.04 0.55 -3.15
N LYS A 156 15.72 -0.55 -3.42
CA LYS A 156 17.17 -0.54 -3.71
C LYS A 156 17.51 0.12 -5.04
N ILE A 157 16.70 -0.10 -6.08
CA ILE A 157 16.91 0.54 -7.39
C ILE A 157 16.78 2.05 -7.27
N ASP A 158 15.80 2.54 -6.51
CA ASP A 158 15.61 3.97 -6.29
C ASP A 158 16.78 4.61 -5.51
N GLU A 159 17.34 3.93 -4.52
CA GLU A 159 18.52 4.41 -3.78
C GLU A 159 19.77 4.49 -4.67
N GLU A 160 20.04 3.49 -5.50
CA GLU A 160 21.16 3.50 -6.44
C GLU A 160 21.03 4.60 -7.50
N ASP A 161 19.83 4.83 -8.01
CA ASP A 161 19.57 5.86 -9.02
C ASP A 161 19.67 7.27 -8.41
N LEU A 162 19.26 7.43 -7.16
CA LEU A 162 19.43 8.67 -6.39
C LEU A 162 20.92 8.96 -6.13
N GLN A 163 21.69 7.96 -5.73
CA GLN A 163 23.12 8.10 -5.52
C GLN A 163 23.86 8.47 -6.81
N LYS A 164 23.55 7.82 -7.92
CA LYS A 164 24.12 8.16 -9.24
C LYS A 164 23.81 9.61 -9.66
N LYS A 165 22.57 10.05 -9.47
CA LYS A 165 22.17 11.45 -9.77
C LYS A 165 22.87 12.46 -8.85
N LEU A 166 23.09 12.12 -7.58
CA LEU A 166 23.80 12.97 -6.64
C LEU A 166 25.28 13.08 -7.00
N GLU A 167 25.93 11.97 -7.33
CA GLU A 167 27.33 11.94 -7.78
C GLU A 167 27.52 12.74 -9.07
N GLN A 168 26.59 12.61 -10.02
CA GLN A 168 26.63 13.37 -11.28
C GLN A 168 26.54 14.86 -11.04
N LYS A 169 25.60 15.31 -10.20
CA LYS A 169 25.50 16.74 -9.83
C LYS A 169 26.72 17.27 -9.07
N LEU A 170 27.34 16.45 -8.23
CA LEU A 170 28.58 16.81 -7.54
C LEU A 170 29.77 16.95 -8.50
N GLN A 171 29.82 16.15 -9.56
CA GLN A 171 30.86 16.28 -10.58
C GLN A 171 30.63 17.50 -11.46
N GLU A 172 29.39 17.80 -11.85
CA GLU A 172 29.01 18.99 -12.62
C GLU A 172 29.34 20.28 -11.85
N GLY A 173 29.01 20.36 -10.56
CA GLY A 173 29.35 21.51 -9.72
C GLY A 173 30.86 21.74 -9.53
N LYS A 174 31.66 20.68 -9.46
CA LYS A 174 33.13 20.79 -9.41
C LYS A 174 33.75 21.27 -10.71
N LEU A 175 33.12 21.03 -11.84
CA LEU A 175 33.58 21.50 -13.16
C LEU A 175 33.26 23.00 -13.36
N GLU A 176 32.18 23.51 -12.78
CA GLU A 176 31.84 24.93 -12.82
C GLU A 176 32.79 25.77 -11.95
N ASP A 177 33.15 25.28 -10.75
CA ASP A 177 34.09 25.95 -9.86
C ASP A 177 35.54 25.95 -10.36
N ALA A 178 35.91 24.99 -11.23
CA ALA A 178 37.26 24.90 -11.81
C ALA A 178 37.45 25.80 -13.04
N ASN A 179 36.39 26.34 -13.62
CA ASN A 179 36.43 27.19 -14.79
C ASN A 179 36.21 28.71 -14.49
N ASN A 180 36.13 29.10 -13.25
CA ASN A 180 36.11 30.47 -12.75
C ASN A 180 37.42 30.82 -12.05
#